data_219036265da54272fc92258c626f567d
#
_entry.id   219036265da54272fc92258c626f567d
#
_cell.length_a   1.000
_cell.length_b   1.000
_cell.length_c   1.000
_cell.angle_alpha   90.00
_cell.angle_beta   90.00
_cell.angle_gamma   90.00
#
_symmetry.space_group_name_H-M   'P 1'
#
loop_
_entity.id
_entity.type
_entity.pdbx_description
1 polymer ?
#
loop_
_entity_poly.entity_id
_entity_poly.type
_entity_poly.pdbx_seq_one_letter_code
_entity_poly.pdbx_strand_id
1 'polypeptide(L)'
;MDGLLIDSEPLWQEAAQESLEGLGVTIDDDLYASTIGLRTRECLEHWFTHFGIDHVLIPATDEDITARVILKVEKSGRLMNGVIKAMDLMEQLGYRIGLATSSPTSLIKKVLSKTNLEGRFHAIASAEFLPFGKPHPQVYLDCAMSLRSIPSSCICFEDSFNGMIAAKAARMKCIVIPSPAAAHKSVWGAADLTLASLDDLTKETLLRI
;
A
#
# COMPACT_ATOMS: atom_id res chain seq x y z
N MET A 1 -2.46 -0.71 -2.29
CA MET A 1 -3.92 -0.64 -1.96
C MET A 1 -4.21 0.65 -1.23
N ASP A 2 -3.74 0.74 -0.01
CA ASP A 2 -3.83 1.94 0.81
C ASP A 2 -3.09 3.09 0.14
N GLY A 3 -3.56 4.32 0.27
CA GLY A 3 -2.99 5.51 -0.37
C GLY A 3 -3.03 5.55 -1.92
N LEU A 4 -3.42 4.44 -2.56
CA LEU A 4 -3.46 4.32 -4.03
C LEU A 4 -4.84 3.97 -4.58
N LEU A 5 -5.49 2.92 -4.06
CA LEU A 5 -6.87 2.55 -4.43
C LEU A 5 -7.88 3.26 -3.53
N ILE A 6 -7.58 3.32 -2.25
CA ILE A 6 -8.44 3.89 -1.22
C ILE A 6 -7.67 4.94 -0.43
N ASP A 7 -8.32 6.05 -0.12
CA ASP A 7 -7.81 7.09 0.77
C ASP A 7 -7.90 6.59 2.22
N SER A 8 -6.97 5.75 2.60
CA SER A 8 -6.97 5.07 3.90
C SER A 8 -5.81 5.49 4.81
N GLU A 9 -4.79 6.20 4.33
CA GLU A 9 -3.66 6.62 5.16
C GLU A 9 -4.09 7.43 6.41
N PRO A 10 -5.01 8.41 6.32
CA PRO A 10 -5.50 9.10 7.51
C PRO A 10 -6.22 8.16 8.50
N LEU A 11 -6.90 7.12 7.97
CA LEU A 11 -7.62 6.15 8.79
C LEU A 11 -6.66 5.22 9.53
N TRP A 12 -5.55 4.84 8.88
CA TRP A 12 -4.47 4.08 9.49
C TRP A 12 -3.78 4.89 10.60
N GLN A 13 -3.42 6.15 10.32
CA GLN A 13 -2.78 7.03 11.29
C GLN A 13 -3.65 7.22 12.53
N GLU A 14 -4.94 7.52 12.33
CA GLU A 14 -5.91 7.66 13.43
C GLU A 14 -6.06 6.36 14.24
N ALA A 15 -6.17 5.21 13.58
CA ALA A 15 -6.30 3.92 14.25
C ALA A 15 -5.04 3.56 15.05
N ALA A 16 -3.86 3.80 14.49
CA ALA A 16 -2.58 3.58 15.17
C ALA A 16 -2.47 4.48 16.41
N GLN A 17 -2.78 5.77 16.27
CA GLN A 17 -2.75 6.73 17.36
C GLN A 17 -3.69 6.32 18.51
N GLU A 18 -4.96 5.98 18.20
CA GLU A 18 -5.94 5.53 19.20
C GLU A 18 -5.48 4.28 19.97
N SER A 19 -4.85 3.31 19.26
CA SER A 19 -4.35 2.08 19.90
C SER A 19 -3.14 2.35 20.81
N LEU A 20 -2.24 3.25 20.39
CA LEU A 20 -1.02 3.57 21.13
C LEU A 20 -1.24 4.53 22.29
N GLU A 21 -2.26 5.39 22.21
CA GLU A 21 -2.70 6.20 23.37
C GLU A 21 -3.10 5.31 24.55
N GLY A 22 -3.69 4.13 24.29
CA GLY A 22 -3.96 3.12 25.30
C GLY A 22 -2.70 2.58 26.00
N LEU A 23 -1.54 2.71 25.35
CA LEU A 23 -0.22 2.34 25.89
C LEU A 23 0.56 3.56 26.44
N GLY A 24 -0.05 4.75 26.45
CA GLY A 24 0.53 5.98 26.97
C GLY A 24 1.54 6.66 26.05
N VAL A 25 1.54 6.37 24.73
CA VAL A 25 2.44 6.98 23.74
C VAL A 25 1.69 7.66 22.61
N THR A 26 2.34 8.67 22.02
CA THR A 26 1.87 9.41 20.85
C THR A 26 2.92 9.33 19.75
N ILE A 27 2.51 8.99 18.55
CA ILE A 27 3.39 8.97 17.36
C ILE A 27 3.31 10.34 16.68
N ASP A 28 4.45 10.93 16.40
CA ASP A 28 4.51 12.12 15.54
C ASP A 28 4.43 11.76 14.04
N ASP A 29 4.18 12.76 13.22
CA ASP A 29 4.00 12.59 11.78
C ASP A 29 5.26 12.05 11.09
N ASP A 30 6.46 12.40 11.55
CA ASP A 30 7.71 11.95 10.95
C ASP A 30 7.97 10.47 11.23
N LEU A 31 7.73 10.05 12.48
CA LEU A 31 7.85 8.63 12.86
C LEU A 31 6.82 7.77 12.14
N TYR A 32 5.57 8.25 12.03
CA TYR A 32 4.53 7.58 11.25
C TYR A 32 4.93 7.48 9.76
N ALA A 33 5.33 8.59 9.15
CA ALA A 33 5.69 8.65 7.75
C ALA A 33 6.88 7.74 7.38
N SER A 34 7.78 7.46 8.33
CA SER A 34 8.93 6.56 8.12
C SER A 34 8.52 5.10 7.92
N THR A 35 7.32 4.72 8.35
CA THR A 35 6.83 3.34 8.32
C THR A 35 5.75 3.08 7.26
N ILE A 36 5.34 4.10 6.50
CA ILE A 36 4.34 3.95 5.42
C ILE A 36 4.77 2.86 4.43
N GLY A 37 3.83 1.96 4.12
CA GLY A 37 4.04 0.83 3.19
C GLY A 37 4.55 -0.44 3.85
N LEU A 38 4.98 -0.42 5.11
CA LEU A 38 5.30 -1.61 5.91
C LEU A 38 4.01 -2.35 6.31
N ARG A 39 4.14 -3.56 6.85
CA ARG A 39 3.05 -4.24 7.56
C ARG A 39 2.88 -3.60 8.94
N THR A 40 1.66 -3.60 9.48
CA THR A 40 1.37 -3.06 10.81
C THR A 40 2.31 -3.64 11.88
N ARG A 41 2.57 -4.94 11.83
CA ARG A 41 3.52 -5.59 12.72
C ARG A 41 4.93 -4.97 12.66
N GLU A 42 5.46 -4.70 11.47
CA GLU A 42 6.78 -4.10 11.28
C GLU A 42 6.79 -2.63 11.72
N CYS A 43 5.68 -1.89 11.50
CA CYS A 43 5.51 -0.56 12.07
C CYS A 43 5.58 -0.62 13.61
N LEU A 44 4.85 -1.55 14.22
CA LEU A 44 4.86 -1.73 15.67
C LEU A 44 6.23 -2.14 16.21
N GLU A 45 6.96 -3.02 15.54
CA GLU A 45 8.33 -3.39 15.91
C GLU A 45 9.24 -2.14 15.96
N HIS A 46 9.09 -1.24 14.97
CA HIS A 46 9.82 0.02 14.91
C HIS A 46 9.40 0.99 16.03
N TRP A 47 8.09 1.24 16.17
CA TRP A 47 7.56 2.17 17.16
C TRP A 47 7.80 1.69 18.61
N PHE A 48 7.60 0.40 18.87
CA PHE A 48 7.81 -0.18 20.20
C PHE A 48 9.29 -0.10 20.61
N THR A 49 10.21 -0.35 19.66
CA THR A 49 11.64 -0.13 19.90
C THR A 49 11.93 1.34 20.23
N HIS A 50 11.33 2.28 19.48
CA HIS A 50 11.52 3.72 19.69
C HIS A 50 11.05 4.18 21.08
N PHE A 51 9.88 3.70 21.52
CA PHE A 51 9.28 4.10 22.80
C PHE A 51 9.66 3.20 23.98
N GLY A 52 10.43 2.12 23.76
CA GLY A 52 10.78 1.16 24.81
C GLY A 52 9.60 0.32 25.32
N ILE A 53 8.60 0.06 24.46
CA ILE A 53 7.43 -0.77 24.77
C ILE A 53 7.80 -2.24 24.59
N ASP A 54 7.27 -3.11 25.47
CA ASP A 54 7.51 -4.55 25.38
C ASP A 54 6.87 -5.13 24.10
N HIS A 55 7.68 -5.78 23.27
CA HIS A 55 7.26 -6.40 22.01
C HIS A 55 6.26 -7.55 22.18
N VAL A 56 6.09 -8.07 23.39
CA VAL A 56 5.04 -9.08 23.68
C VAL A 56 3.64 -8.55 23.39
N LEU A 57 3.42 -7.23 23.39
CA LEU A 57 2.15 -6.58 23.12
C LEU A 57 1.87 -6.41 21.61
N ILE A 58 2.86 -6.61 20.73
CA ILE A 58 2.72 -6.39 19.27
C ILE A 58 1.51 -7.16 18.69
N PRO A 59 1.32 -8.47 18.94
CA PRO A 59 0.20 -9.18 18.30
C PRO A 59 -1.17 -8.60 18.66
N ALA A 60 -1.38 -8.26 19.94
CA ALA A 60 -2.66 -7.69 20.38
C ALA A 60 -2.89 -6.27 19.83
N THR A 61 -1.82 -5.46 19.74
CA THR A 61 -1.90 -4.10 19.19
C THR A 61 -2.12 -4.11 17.67
N ASP A 62 -1.49 -5.05 16.93
CA ASP A 62 -1.71 -5.26 15.49
C ASP A 62 -3.18 -5.63 15.20
N GLU A 63 -3.74 -6.56 15.97
CA GLU A 63 -5.15 -6.93 15.86
C GLU A 63 -6.09 -5.75 16.16
N ASP A 64 -5.81 -4.94 17.19
CA ASP A 64 -6.62 -3.77 17.56
C ASP A 64 -6.56 -2.69 16.47
N ILE A 65 -5.37 -2.33 15.97
CA ILE A 65 -5.21 -1.37 14.86
C ILE A 65 -5.96 -1.86 13.63
N THR A 66 -5.76 -3.12 13.25
CA THR A 66 -6.42 -3.71 12.06
C THR A 66 -7.94 -3.65 12.19
N ALA A 67 -8.50 -4.00 13.35
CA ALA A 67 -9.94 -3.93 13.60
C ALA A 67 -10.48 -2.50 13.48
N ARG A 68 -9.78 -1.53 14.05
CA ARG A 68 -10.13 -0.09 13.96
C ARG A 68 -10.11 0.40 12.52
N VAL A 69 -9.05 0.07 11.76
CA VAL A 69 -8.95 0.45 10.33
C VAL A 69 -10.11 -0.12 9.52
N ILE A 70 -10.47 -1.38 9.74
CA ILE A 70 -11.61 -2.01 9.05
C ILE A 70 -12.92 -1.23 9.32
N LEU A 71 -13.17 -0.85 10.57
CA LEU A 71 -14.36 -0.07 10.95
C LEU A 71 -14.33 1.34 10.32
N LYS A 72 -13.18 2.00 10.35
CA LYS A 72 -13.00 3.33 9.77
C LYS A 72 -13.17 3.30 8.25
N VAL A 73 -12.61 2.30 7.56
CA VAL A 73 -12.80 2.07 6.12
C VAL A 73 -14.27 1.83 5.80
N GLU A 74 -14.97 1.02 6.59
CA GLU A 74 -16.40 0.79 6.39
C GLU A 74 -17.22 2.08 6.49
N LYS A 75 -16.90 2.94 7.44
CA LYS A 75 -17.59 4.21 7.68
C LYS A 75 -17.27 5.27 6.64
N SER A 76 -15.99 5.48 6.34
CA SER A 76 -15.52 6.67 5.62
C SER A 76 -14.55 6.39 4.46
N GLY A 77 -14.18 5.13 4.20
CA GLY A 77 -13.28 4.79 3.11
C GLY A 77 -13.84 5.21 1.75
N ARG A 78 -13.00 5.87 0.94
CA ARG A 78 -13.34 6.37 -0.40
C ARG A 78 -12.26 5.99 -1.39
N LEU A 79 -12.66 5.74 -2.64
CA LEU A 79 -11.68 5.56 -3.72
C LEU A 79 -10.83 6.82 -3.89
N MET A 80 -9.56 6.58 -4.19
CA MET A 80 -8.69 7.65 -4.68
C MET A 80 -9.13 8.12 -6.06
N ASN A 81 -8.85 9.39 -6.36
CA ASN A 81 -9.17 9.97 -7.66
C ASN A 81 -8.44 9.22 -8.78
N GLY A 82 -9.11 9.01 -9.90
CA GLY A 82 -8.54 8.37 -11.08
C GLY A 82 -8.47 6.84 -11.06
N VAL A 83 -8.80 6.17 -9.94
CA VAL A 83 -8.71 4.69 -9.82
C VAL A 83 -9.50 3.99 -10.93
N ILE A 84 -10.77 4.32 -11.08
CA ILE A 84 -11.63 3.67 -12.08
C ILE A 84 -11.11 3.94 -13.48
N LYS A 85 -10.78 5.19 -13.81
CA LYS A 85 -10.20 5.59 -15.09
C LYS A 85 -8.92 4.83 -15.42
N ALA A 86 -8.01 4.72 -14.44
CA ALA A 86 -6.75 3.99 -14.60
C ALA A 86 -7.00 2.50 -14.84
N MET A 87 -7.89 1.86 -14.07
CA MET A 87 -8.24 0.45 -14.26
C MET A 87 -8.87 0.20 -15.61
N ASP A 88 -9.82 1.05 -16.03
CA ASP A 88 -10.48 0.94 -17.34
C ASP A 88 -9.47 1.09 -18.50
N LEU A 89 -8.53 2.03 -18.38
CA LEU A 89 -7.46 2.19 -19.36
C LEU A 89 -6.58 0.93 -19.45
N MET A 90 -6.17 0.37 -18.30
CA MET A 90 -5.34 -0.83 -18.29
C MET A 90 -6.06 -2.04 -18.89
N GLU A 91 -7.35 -2.21 -18.60
CA GLU A 91 -8.18 -3.26 -19.20
C GLU A 91 -8.37 -3.08 -20.71
N GLN A 92 -8.64 -1.85 -21.18
CA GLN A 92 -8.75 -1.52 -22.61
C GLN A 92 -7.45 -1.80 -23.37
N LEU A 93 -6.31 -1.65 -22.72
CA LEU A 93 -4.98 -1.97 -23.28
C LEU A 93 -4.63 -3.46 -23.17
N GLY A 94 -5.52 -4.29 -22.60
CA GLY A 94 -5.33 -5.74 -22.49
C GLY A 94 -4.44 -6.17 -21.34
N TYR A 95 -4.15 -5.30 -20.37
CA TYR A 95 -3.37 -5.67 -19.18
C TYR A 95 -4.21 -6.49 -18.20
N ARG A 96 -3.55 -7.45 -17.55
CA ARG A 96 -4.09 -8.13 -16.38
C ARG A 96 -3.75 -7.32 -15.14
N ILE A 97 -4.73 -7.12 -14.26
CA ILE A 97 -4.56 -6.28 -13.06
C ILE A 97 -4.37 -7.18 -11.84
N GLY A 98 -3.32 -6.93 -11.07
CA GLY A 98 -3.05 -7.58 -9.79
C GLY A 98 -3.04 -6.59 -8.64
N LEU A 99 -3.41 -7.05 -7.46
CA LEU A 99 -3.31 -6.31 -6.21
C LEU A 99 -2.20 -6.94 -5.35
N ALA A 100 -1.16 -6.17 -5.04
CA ALA A 100 -0.08 -6.55 -4.12
C ALA A 100 -0.02 -5.55 -2.96
N THR A 101 -0.24 -6.00 -1.73
CA THR A 101 -0.36 -5.11 -0.57
C THR A 101 0.30 -5.67 0.69
N SER A 102 0.69 -4.79 1.61
CA SER A 102 1.12 -5.14 2.97
C SER A 102 -0.06 -5.44 3.90
N SER A 103 -1.26 -5.02 3.53
CA SER A 103 -2.47 -5.10 4.36
C SER A 103 -2.98 -6.54 4.48
N PRO A 104 -3.62 -6.89 5.61
CA PRO A 104 -4.16 -8.21 5.84
C PRO A 104 -5.37 -8.52 4.94
N THR A 105 -5.58 -9.81 4.71
CA THR A 105 -6.65 -10.32 3.83
C THR A 105 -8.05 -9.86 4.26
N SER A 106 -8.28 -9.70 5.56
CA SER A 106 -9.55 -9.17 6.11
C SER A 106 -9.84 -7.76 5.62
N LEU A 107 -8.82 -6.87 5.64
CA LEU A 107 -8.95 -5.50 5.15
C LEU A 107 -9.09 -5.46 3.62
N ILE A 108 -8.34 -6.28 2.88
CA ILE A 108 -8.48 -6.38 1.42
C ILE A 108 -9.93 -6.67 1.05
N LYS A 109 -10.55 -7.69 1.65
CA LYS A 109 -11.95 -8.04 1.40
C LYS A 109 -12.89 -6.86 1.68
N LYS A 110 -12.69 -6.16 2.80
CA LYS A 110 -13.49 -5.00 3.18
C LYS A 110 -13.36 -3.86 2.17
N VAL A 111 -12.11 -3.52 1.76
CA VAL A 111 -11.85 -2.47 0.78
C VAL A 111 -12.50 -2.79 -0.56
N LEU A 112 -12.28 -3.99 -1.09
CA LEU A 112 -12.81 -4.38 -2.40
C LEU A 112 -14.34 -4.37 -2.42
N SER A 113 -14.98 -4.89 -1.36
CA SER A 113 -16.45 -4.85 -1.23
C SER A 113 -16.98 -3.42 -1.11
N LYS A 114 -16.36 -2.60 -0.26
CA LYS A 114 -16.75 -1.20 -0.06
C LYS A 114 -16.66 -0.36 -1.33
N THR A 115 -15.69 -0.66 -2.18
CA THR A 115 -15.40 0.11 -3.40
C THR A 115 -15.98 -0.50 -4.67
N ASN A 116 -16.67 -1.65 -4.56
CA ASN A 116 -17.19 -2.43 -5.69
C ASN A 116 -16.10 -2.82 -6.71
N LEU A 117 -14.89 -3.10 -6.23
CA LEU A 117 -13.77 -3.56 -7.06
C LEU A 117 -13.56 -5.07 -7.00
N GLU A 118 -14.44 -5.82 -6.35
CA GLU A 118 -14.45 -7.29 -6.38
C GLU A 118 -14.48 -7.78 -7.82
N GLY A 119 -13.68 -8.63 -8.25
CA GLY A 119 -13.66 -9.14 -9.62
C GLY A 119 -12.89 -8.28 -10.65
N ARG A 120 -12.41 -7.08 -10.29
CA ARG A 120 -11.53 -6.29 -11.18
C ARG A 120 -10.07 -6.79 -11.15
N PHE A 121 -9.69 -7.57 -10.15
CA PHE A 121 -8.35 -8.09 -9.98
C PHE A 121 -8.23 -9.55 -10.43
N HIS A 122 -7.29 -9.83 -11.31
CA HIS A 122 -6.96 -11.17 -11.79
C HIS A 122 -6.09 -11.97 -10.81
N ALA A 123 -5.41 -11.26 -9.89
CA ALA A 123 -4.62 -11.84 -8.82
C ALA A 123 -4.60 -10.89 -7.61
N ILE A 124 -4.55 -11.46 -6.41
CA ILE A 124 -4.42 -10.72 -5.14
C ILE A 124 -3.33 -11.39 -4.32
N ALA A 125 -2.35 -10.61 -3.86
CA ALA A 125 -1.27 -11.05 -2.99
C ALA A 125 -1.17 -10.12 -1.78
N SER A 126 -1.19 -10.72 -0.58
CA SER A 126 -0.95 -10.04 0.68
C SER A 126 0.39 -10.44 1.26
N ALA A 127 1.11 -9.48 1.85
CA ALA A 127 2.32 -9.78 2.60
C ALA A 127 2.03 -10.29 4.04
N GLU A 128 0.78 -10.44 4.43
CA GLU A 128 0.32 -10.80 5.79
C GLU A 128 1.12 -11.96 6.39
N PHE A 129 1.29 -13.05 5.63
CA PHE A 129 1.95 -14.28 6.08
C PHE A 129 3.35 -14.50 5.47
N LEU A 130 3.88 -13.50 4.77
CA LEU A 130 5.24 -13.60 4.23
C LEU A 130 6.28 -13.44 5.34
N PRO A 131 7.46 -14.06 5.24
CA PRO A 131 8.56 -13.85 6.19
C PRO A 131 8.94 -12.37 6.34
N PHE A 132 8.94 -11.63 5.22
CA PHE A 132 9.29 -10.20 5.17
C PHE A 132 8.26 -9.42 4.37
N GLY A 133 7.86 -8.23 4.89
CA GLY A 133 7.05 -7.26 4.17
C GLY A 133 7.90 -6.36 3.25
N LYS A 134 7.26 -5.37 2.60
CA LYS A 134 7.97 -4.33 1.84
C LYS A 134 8.99 -3.64 2.77
N PRO A 135 10.22 -3.36 2.30
CA PRO A 135 10.68 -3.30 0.93
C PRO A 135 11.15 -4.64 0.32
N HIS A 136 10.94 -5.79 0.99
CA HIS A 136 11.21 -7.09 0.38
C HIS A 136 10.29 -7.31 -0.82
N PRO A 137 10.78 -7.80 -1.99
CA PRO A 137 10.01 -7.87 -3.24
C PRO A 137 8.96 -8.99 -3.28
N GLN A 138 8.90 -9.89 -2.28
CA GLN A 138 8.17 -11.15 -2.37
C GLN A 138 6.70 -10.98 -2.75
N VAL A 139 5.99 -10.02 -2.15
CA VAL A 139 4.56 -9.80 -2.44
C VAL A 139 4.31 -9.46 -3.91
N TYR A 140 5.24 -8.75 -4.57
CA TYR A 140 5.15 -8.45 -6.00
C TYR A 140 5.49 -9.64 -6.87
N LEU A 141 6.50 -10.43 -6.48
CA LEU A 141 6.86 -11.67 -7.18
C LEU A 141 5.71 -12.67 -7.14
N ASP A 142 5.06 -12.84 -6.00
CA ASP A 142 3.92 -13.73 -5.83
C ASP A 142 2.70 -13.25 -6.65
N CYS A 143 2.45 -11.95 -6.66
CA CYS A 143 1.40 -11.35 -7.49
C CYS A 143 1.67 -11.57 -8.99
N ALA A 144 2.90 -11.32 -9.46
CA ALA A 144 3.29 -11.55 -10.86
C ALA A 144 3.15 -13.02 -11.25
N MET A 145 3.58 -13.94 -10.38
CA MET A 145 3.43 -15.38 -10.59
C MET A 145 1.95 -15.76 -10.72
N SER A 146 1.09 -15.25 -9.84
CA SER A 146 -0.36 -15.48 -9.86
C SER A 146 -1.02 -14.89 -11.12
N LEU A 147 -0.48 -13.78 -11.63
CA LEU A 147 -0.84 -13.20 -12.93
C LEU A 147 -0.29 -14.00 -14.12
N ARG A 148 0.55 -15.04 -13.88
CA ARG A 148 1.30 -15.74 -14.93
C ARG A 148 2.10 -14.78 -15.82
N SER A 149 2.73 -13.78 -15.20
CA SER A 149 3.53 -12.75 -15.85
C SER A 149 4.95 -12.77 -15.31
N ILE A 150 5.94 -12.44 -16.13
CA ILE A 150 7.31 -12.23 -15.65
C ILE A 150 7.41 -10.82 -15.03
N PRO A 151 8.11 -10.64 -13.91
CA PRO A 151 8.18 -9.34 -13.22
C PRO A 151 8.62 -8.18 -14.11
N SER A 152 9.59 -8.39 -15.01
CA SER A 152 10.09 -7.37 -15.93
C SER A 152 9.08 -6.89 -16.99
N SER A 153 7.95 -7.60 -17.14
CA SER A 153 6.81 -7.20 -17.98
C SER A 153 5.66 -6.60 -17.17
N CYS A 154 5.85 -6.37 -15.87
CA CYS A 154 4.85 -5.79 -15.01
C CYS A 154 5.15 -4.30 -14.76
N ILE A 155 4.08 -3.52 -14.67
CA ILE A 155 4.11 -2.15 -14.20
C ILE A 155 3.45 -2.12 -12.82
N CYS A 156 4.18 -1.65 -11.83
CA CYS A 156 3.68 -1.45 -10.48
C CYS A 156 3.28 0.01 -10.29
N PHE A 157 2.16 0.24 -9.61
CA PHE A 157 1.74 1.55 -9.13
C PHE A 157 1.91 1.59 -7.63
N GLU A 158 2.56 2.62 -7.09
CA GLU A 158 2.89 2.75 -5.69
C GLU A 158 2.76 4.19 -5.19
N ASP A 159 2.48 4.32 -3.90
CA ASP A 159 2.41 5.60 -3.18
C ASP A 159 3.50 5.72 -2.11
N SER A 160 4.11 4.59 -1.71
CA SER A 160 5.08 4.50 -0.62
C SER A 160 6.51 4.25 -1.10
N PHE A 161 7.48 4.77 -0.32
CA PHE A 161 8.90 4.52 -0.58
C PHE A 161 9.25 3.03 -0.47
N ASN A 162 8.78 2.37 0.60
CA ASN A 162 9.03 0.95 0.82
C ASN A 162 8.43 0.09 -0.32
N GLY A 163 7.26 0.47 -0.81
CA GLY A 163 6.63 -0.21 -1.95
C GLY A 163 7.37 0.02 -3.26
N MET A 164 7.82 1.24 -3.53
CA MET A 164 8.65 1.54 -4.71
C MET A 164 9.94 0.69 -4.70
N ILE A 165 10.64 0.63 -3.57
CA ILE A 165 11.87 -0.18 -3.48
C ILE A 165 11.55 -1.66 -3.69
N ALA A 166 10.47 -2.18 -3.10
CA ALA A 166 10.04 -3.57 -3.30
C ALA A 166 9.74 -3.87 -4.78
N ALA A 167 9.05 -2.98 -5.49
CA ALA A 167 8.75 -3.11 -6.92
C ALA A 167 10.04 -3.10 -7.77
N LYS A 168 10.97 -2.19 -7.48
CA LYS A 168 12.26 -2.13 -8.18
C LYS A 168 13.12 -3.37 -7.88
N ALA A 169 13.12 -3.86 -6.63
CA ALA A 169 13.80 -5.10 -6.26
C ALA A 169 13.18 -6.33 -6.96
N ALA A 170 11.88 -6.33 -7.23
CA ALA A 170 11.20 -7.33 -8.05
C ALA A 170 11.50 -7.19 -9.56
N ARG A 171 12.29 -6.18 -9.97
CA ARG A 171 12.61 -5.86 -11.38
C ARG A 171 11.40 -5.43 -12.21
N MET A 172 10.41 -4.84 -11.56
CA MET A 172 9.24 -4.25 -12.23
C MET A 172 9.52 -2.80 -12.63
N LYS A 173 8.77 -2.32 -13.63
CA LYS A 173 8.58 -0.88 -13.82
C LYS A 173 7.73 -0.34 -12.68
N CYS A 174 8.05 0.87 -12.19
CA CYS A 174 7.33 1.46 -11.08
C CYS A 174 6.91 2.90 -11.41
N ILE A 175 5.61 3.13 -11.38
CA ILE A 175 5.00 4.47 -11.41
C ILE A 175 4.63 4.81 -9.97
N VAL A 176 5.13 5.94 -9.46
CA VAL A 176 4.77 6.40 -8.12
C VAL A 176 3.76 7.54 -8.18
N ILE A 177 2.80 7.50 -7.26
CA ILE A 177 1.82 8.55 -7.01
C ILE A 177 1.93 8.92 -5.53
N PRO A 178 2.95 9.70 -5.15
CA PRO A 178 3.16 10.05 -3.75
C PRO A 178 2.06 10.98 -3.25
N SER A 179 1.79 10.94 -1.95
CA SER A 179 0.89 11.91 -1.33
C SER A 179 1.42 13.35 -1.58
N PRO A 180 0.56 14.37 -1.63
CA PRO A 180 0.99 15.76 -1.84
C PRO A 180 2.08 16.21 -0.85
N ALA A 181 2.00 15.76 0.40
CA ALA A 181 2.99 16.07 1.44
C ALA A 181 4.37 15.44 1.17
N ALA A 182 4.42 14.31 0.46
CA ALA A 182 5.66 13.58 0.15
C ALA A 182 6.18 13.84 -1.27
N ALA A 183 5.40 14.46 -2.15
CA ALA A 183 5.72 14.58 -3.58
C ALA A 183 7.05 15.32 -3.87
N HIS A 184 7.47 16.21 -2.99
CA HIS A 184 8.72 16.98 -3.13
C HIS A 184 9.98 16.21 -2.74
N LYS A 185 9.85 15.01 -2.15
CA LYS A 185 10.99 14.23 -1.65
C LYS A 185 11.81 13.67 -2.82
N SER A 186 13.13 13.75 -2.74
CA SER A 186 14.07 13.25 -3.76
C SER A 186 14.13 11.72 -3.86
N VAL A 187 13.58 11.02 -2.88
CA VAL A 187 13.54 9.54 -2.82
C VAL A 187 12.84 8.90 -4.01
N TRP A 188 11.93 9.63 -4.67
CA TRP A 188 11.18 9.14 -5.84
C TRP A 188 12.02 9.00 -7.12
N GLY A 189 13.27 9.46 -7.10
CA GLY A 189 14.19 9.33 -8.26
C GLY A 189 14.49 7.89 -8.70
N ALA A 190 14.15 6.89 -7.90
CA ALA A 190 14.27 5.47 -8.29
C ALA A 190 13.06 4.95 -9.09
N ALA A 191 11.96 5.68 -9.14
CA ALA A 191 10.79 5.34 -9.94
C ALA A 191 11.06 5.54 -11.44
N ASP A 192 10.38 4.76 -12.28
CA ASP A 192 10.43 4.97 -13.75
C ASP A 192 9.58 6.19 -14.17
N LEU A 193 8.53 6.49 -13.40
CA LEU A 193 7.68 7.67 -13.62
C LEU A 193 7.06 8.12 -12.29
N THR A 194 6.88 9.43 -12.12
CA THR A 194 6.12 10.03 -11.02
C THR A 194 4.93 10.78 -11.60
N LEU A 195 3.73 10.51 -11.08
CA LEU A 195 2.49 11.21 -11.41
C LEU A 195 1.94 11.89 -10.15
N ALA A 196 1.20 12.98 -10.33
CA ALA A 196 0.52 13.64 -9.21
C ALA A 196 -0.77 12.92 -8.82
N SER A 197 -1.40 12.22 -9.76
CA SER A 197 -2.67 11.49 -9.57
C SER A 197 -2.76 10.34 -10.57
N LEU A 198 -3.56 9.32 -10.26
CA LEU A 198 -3.98 8.31 -11.24
C LEU A 198 -4.80 8.90 -12.39
N ASP A 199 -5.39 10.08 -12.22
CA ASP A 199 -6.08 10.82 -13.29
C ASP A 199 -5.12 11.23 -14.42
N ASP A 200 -3.83 11.38 -14.12
CA ASP A 200 -2.79 11.75 -15.08
C ASP A 200 -2.29 10.55 -15.91
N LEU A 201 -2.78 9.36 -15.61
CA LEU A 201 -2.41 8.16 -16.34
C LEU A 201 -3.07 8.17 -17.72
N THR A 202 -2.25 8.11 -18.77
CA THR A 202 -2.68 8.05 -20.16
C THR A 202 -1.86 7.00 -20.91
N LYS A 203 -2.28 6.67 -22.13
CA LYS A 203 -1.48 5.79 -22.99
C LYS A 203 -0.10 6.38 -23.29
N GLU A 204 -0.01 7.70 -23.46
CA GLU A 204 1.24 8.41 -23.72
C GLU A 204 2.18 8.36 -22.52
N THR A 205 1.66 8.44 -21.28
CA THR A 205 2.50 8.31 -20.07
C THR A 205 3.06 6.90 -19.93
N LEU A 206 2.29 5.87 -20.30
CA LEU A 206 2.75 4.47 -20.28
C LEU A 206 3.85 4.20 -21.33
N LEU A 207 3.88 4.92 -22.44
CA LEU A 207 4.91 4.77 -23.47
C LEU A 207 6.28 5.35 -23.08
N ARG A 208 6.36 6.04 -21.92
CA ARG A 208 7.63 6.62 -21.41
C ARG A 208 8.43 5.64 -20.54
N ILE A 209 7.91 4.47 -20.22
CA ILE A 209 8.49 3.54 -19.25
C ILE A 209 8.84 2.16 -19.81
#